data_883adc4317ef7c2786d594aa49b25257
#
_entry.id   883adc4317ef7c2786d594aa49b25257
#
_cell.length_a   1.000
_cell.length_b   1.000
_cell.length_c   1.000
_cell.angle_alpha   90.00
_cell.angle_beta   90.00
_cell.angle_gamma   90.00
#
_symmetry.space_group_name_H-M   'P 1'
#
loop_
_entity.id
_entity.type
_entity.pdbx_description
1 polymer ?
#
loop_
_entity_poly.entity_id
_entity_poly.type
_entity_poly.pdbx_seq_one_letter_code
_entity_poly.pdbx_strand_id
1 'polypeptide(L)'
;DPTVLFLGSYGYQPNVVAAEYLVEKIWPIVMDNMPKARLIIAGKEPQNLRCYSDQVPGVEFPGFIDDLDELYSRTRIVCTPIFSGGGTRIKIIEAAAYAKPILTTSIGAEGIPMQHGQELMIHDNQRNFADACLALLKDFSLCQQLGNRARKFVIEYYDRKKNVELIKGLFRAGMGVPL
;
A
#
# COMPACT_ATOMS: atom_id res chain seq x y z
N ASP A 1 6.53 -8.36 -14.03
CA ASP A 1 5.57 -9.40 -13.65
C ASP A 1 4.34 -8.78 -13.00
N PRO A 2 3.14 -9.37 -13.14
CA PRO A 2 1.92 -8.88 -12.52
C PRO A 2 1.87 -9.26 -11.02
N THR A 3 2.67 -8.56 -10.21
CA THR A 3 2.84 -8.86 -8.79
C THR A 3 2.15 -7.82 -7.92
N VAL A 4 1.29 -8.28 -7.02
CA VAL A 4 0.62 -7.52 -5.98
C VAL A 4 1.36 -7.71 -4.66
N LEU A 5 1.55 -6.63 -3.89
CA LEU A 5 2.14 -6.68 -2.57
C LEU A 5 1.14 -6.18 -1.52
N PHE A 6 1.04 -6.89 -0.42
CA PHE A 6 0.57 -6.39 0.87
C PHE A 6 1.68 -6.56 1.91
N LEU A 7 2.02 -5.49 2.61
CA LEU A 7 3.06 -5.48 3.64
C LEU A 7 2.46 -5.10 5.00
N GLY A 8 2.73 -5.89 6.05
CA GLY A 8 2.23 -5.58 7.38
C GLY A 8 2.79 -6.45 8.49
N SER A 9 2.57 -6.07 9.75
CA SER A 9 2.73 -6.97 10.90
C SER A 9 1.37 -7.58 11.22
N TYR A 10 1.30 -8.90 11.31
CA TYR A 10 0.06 -9.65 11.55
C TYR A 10 -0.22 -9.89 13.04
N GLY A 11 0.57 -9.30 13.92
CA GLY A 11 0.19 -9.05 15.32
C GLY A 11 -0.83 -7.92 15.47
N TYR A 12 -1.06 -7.13 14.41
CA TYR A 12 -2.05 -6.05 14.38
C TYR A 12 -3.28 -6.46 13.58
N GLN A 13 -4.42 -6.61 14.27
CA GLN A 13 -5.66 -7.17 13.72
C GLN A 13 -6.14 -6.53 12.41
N PRO A 14 -6.09 -5.20 12.19
CA PRO A 14 -6.45 -4.62 10.90
C PRO A 14 -5.62 -5.12 9.71
N ASN A 15 -4.36 -5.48 9.92
CA ASN A 15 -3.52 -6.07 8.86
C ASN A 15 -3.93 -7.53 8.59
N VAL A 16 -4.31 -8.28 9.62
CA VAL A 16 -4.82 -9.65 9.48
C VAL A 16 -6.07 -9.64 8.60
N VAL A 17 -7.06 -8.81 8.96
CA VAL A 17 -8.32 -8.68 8.21
C VAL A 17 -8.06 -8.27 6.76
N ALA A 18 -7.14 -7.32 6.53
CA ALA A 18 -6.83 -6.86 5.18
C ALA A 18 -6.13 -7.94 4.33
N ALA A 19 -5.18 -8.67 4.91
CA ALA A 19 -4.46 -9.76 4.21
C ALA A 19 -5.42 -10.91 3.86
N GLU A 20 -6.23 -11.36 4.82
CA GLU A 20 -7.23 -12.40 4.60
C GLU A 20 -8.28 -11.97 3.57
N TYR A 21 -8.74 -10.72 3.60
CA TYR A 21 -9.64 -10.18 2.59
C TYR A 21 -9.02 -10.21 1.19
N LEU A 22 -7.75 -9.83 1.04
CA LEU A 22 -7.04 -9.94 -0.23
C LEU A 22 -7.00 -11.39 -0.72
N VAL A 23 -6.60 -12.33 0.12
CA VAL A 23 -6.43 -13.73 -0.23
C VAL A 23 -7.76 -14.41 -0.51
N GLU A 24 -8.76 -14.22 0.36
CA GLU A 24 -10.03 -14.96 0.32
C GLU A 24 -11.07 -14.33 -0.64
N LYS A 25 -11.08 -12.99 -0.80
CA LYS A 25 -12.14 -12.29 -1.52
C LYS A 25 -11.69 -11.66 -2.83
N ILE A 26 -10.48 -11.12 -2.89
CA ILE A 26 -9.98 -10.42 -4.08
C ILE A 26 -9.18 -11.36 -4.97
N TRP A 27 -8.28 -12.14 -4.38
CA TRP A 27 -7.34 -12.95 -5.12
C TRP A 27 -7.98 -13.99 -6.04
N PRO A 28 -9.05 -14.71 -5.67
CA PRO A 28 -9.74 -15.62 -6.57
C PRO A 28 -10.21 -14.94 -7.86
N ILE A 29 -10.77 -13.72 -7.74
CA ILE A 29 -11.23 -12.96 -8.90
C ILE A 29 -10.06 -12.56 -9.80
N VAL A 30 -8.93 -12.19 -9.20
CA VAL A 30 -7.70 -11.86 -9.95
C VAL A 30 -7.16 -13.10 -10.67
N MET A 31 -7.08 -14.24 -10.00
CA MET A 31 -6.57 -15.50 -10.58
C MET A 31 -7.42 -16.00 -11.73
N ASP A 32 -8.75 -15.91 -11.63
CA ASP A 32 -9.68 -16.30 -12.71
C ASP A 32 -9.45 -15.48 -14.00
N ASN A 33 -9.02 -14.20 -13.85
CA ASN A 33 -8.82 -13.27 -14.97
C ASN A 33 -7.35 -13.13 -15.39
N MET A 34 -6.41 -13.48 -14.52
CA MET A 34 -4.97 -13.37 -14.73
C MET A 34 -4.20 -14.49 -13.98
N PRO A 35 -4.21 -15.74 -14.48
CA PRO A 35 -3.58 -16.89 -13.80
C PRO A 35 -2.07 -16.78 -13.55
N LYS A 36 -1.40 -15.84 -14.22
CA LYS A 36 0.05 -15.58 -14.04
C LYS A 36 0.34 -14.53 -12.96
N ALA A 37 -0.69 -13.93 -12.36
CA ALA A 37 -0.49 -12.96 -11.29
C ALA A 37 0.10 -13.60 -10.04
N ARG A 38 0.81 -12.80 -9.25
CA ARG A 38 1.40 -13.18 -7.96
C ARG A 38 0.93 -12.23 -6.88
N LEU A 39 0.64 -12.76 -5.69
CA LEU A 39 0.32 -11.98 -4.50
C LEU A 39 1.37 -12.30 -3.43
N ILE A 40 2.08 -11.28 -2.98
CA ILE A 40 3.05 -11.36 -1.89
C ILE A 40 2.41 -10.78 -0.63
N ILE A 41 2.25 -11.61 0.40
CA ILE A 41 1.78 -11.23 1.73
C ILE A 41 2.99 -11.25 2.66
N ALA A 42 3.71 -10.11 2.73
CA ALA A 42 4.97 -10.00 3.47
C ALA A 42 4.79 -9.35 4.85
N GLY A 43 5.62 -9.73 5.80
CA GLY A 43 5.67 -9.11 7.13
C GLY A 43 5.85 -10.08 8.29
N LYS A 44 5.81 -9.52 9.51
CA LYS A 44 6.02 -10.29 10.73
C LYS A 44 4.78 -11.08 11.14
N GLU A 45 5.00 -12.22 11.78
CA GLU A 45 3.97 -13.07 12.40
C GLU A 45 2.90 -13.62 11.41
N PRO A 46 3.31 -14.13 10.22
CA PRO A 46 2.37 -14.63 9.21
C PRO A 46 1.53 -15.80 9.70
N GLN A 47 1.95 -16.52 10.75
CA GLN A 47 1.20 -17.59 11.38
C GLN A 47 -0.12 -17.13 12.03
N ASN A 48 -0.31 -15.82 12.20
CA ASN A 48 -1.58 -15.27 12.70
C ASN A 48 -2.65 -15.15 11.60
N LEU A 49 -2.28 -15.38 10.34
CA LEU A 49 -3.22 -15.43 9.22
C LEU A 49 -3.82 -16.84 9.10
N ARG A 50 -5.15 -16.96 9.04
CA ARG A 50 -5.83 -18.26 8.84
C ARG A 50 -5.42 -18.92 7.53
N CYS A 51 -5.22 -18.10 6.48
CA CYS A 51 -4.81 -18.56 5.15
C CYS A 51 -3.31 -18.87 5.03
N TYR A 52 -2.50 -18.72 6.08
CA TYR A 52 -1.04 -18.92 6.00
C TYR A 52 -0.65 -20.37 5.71
N SER A 53 -1.38 -21.33 6.25
CA SER A 53 -1.16 -22.76 6.02
C SER A 53 -1.76 -23.27 4.72
N ASP A 54 -2.58 -22.48 4.06
CA ASP A 54 -3.29 -22.88 2.85
C ASP A 54 -2.36 -22.72 1.64
N GLN A 55 -2.37 -23.73 0.76
CA GLN A 55 -1.68 -23.62 -0.52
C GLN A 55 -2.55 -22.86 -1.53
N VAL A 56 -2.66 -21.54 -1.33
CA VAL A 56 -3.45 -20.68 -2.21
C VAL A 56 -2.66 -20.42 -3.51
N PRO A 57 -3.20 -20.77 -4.69
CA PRO A 57 -2.49 -20.59 -5.95
C PRO A 57 -2.07 -19.13 -6.16
N GLY A 58 -0.79 -18.95 -6.51
CA GLY A 58 -0.21 -17.63 -6.79
C GLY A 58 0.01 -16.73 -5.57
N VAL A 59 -0.18 -17.21 -4.34
CA VAL A 59 0.10 -16.47 -3.10
C VAL A 59 1.41 -16.92 -2.48
N GLU A 60 2.24 -15.97 -2.10
CA GLU A 60 3.52 -16.18 -1.42
C GLU A 60 3.48 -15.51 -0.03
N PHE A 61 3.96 -16.24 1.00
CA PHE A 61 4.09 -15.74 2.38
C PHE A 61 5.58 -15.80 2.79
N PRO A 62 6.42 -14.85 2.36
CA PRO A 62 7.85 -14.90 2.63
C PRO A 62 8.22 -14.58 4.09
N GLY A 63 7.25 -14.17 4.91
CA GLY A 63 7.51 -13.69 6.26
C GLY A 63 8.10 -12.27 6.27
N PHE A 64 8.94 -12.00 7.27
CA PHE A 64 9.63 -10.71 7.38
C PHE A 64 10.73 -10.59 6.32
N ILE A 65 10.80 -9.44 5.66
CA ILE A 65 11.79 -9.12 4.63
C ILE A 65 12.59 -7.90 5.07
N ASP A 66 13.91 -8.04 5.10
CA ASP A 66 14.82 -6.94 5.44
C ASP A 66 15.11 -6.04 4.23
N ASP A 67 15.23 -6.62 3.03
CA ASP A 67 15.50 -5.89 1.80
C ASP A 67 14.20 -5.43 1.13
N LEU A 68 13.78 -4.21 1.48
CA LEU A 68 12.59 -3.60 0.87
C LEU A 68 12.85 -3.19 -0.57
N ASP A 69 14.08 -2.85 -0.95
CA ASP A 69 14.40 -2.46 -2.33
C ASP A 69 14.18 -3.64 -3.28
N GLU A 70 14.63 -4.84 -2.90
CA GLU A 70 14.35 -6.06 -3.66
C GLU A 70 12.84 -6.35 -3.71
N LEU A 71 12.15 -6.30 -2.57
CA LEU A 71 10.71 -6.55 -2.49
C LEU A 71 9.92 -5.62 -3.41
N TYR A 72 10.17 -4.30 -3.32
CA TYR A 72 9.49 -3.32 -4.16
C TYR A 72 9.90 -3.42 -5.63
N SER A 73 11.14 -3.82 -5.96
CA SER A 73 11.56 -4.02 -7.35
C SER A 73 10.70 -5.08 -8.07
N ARG A 74 10.31 -6.15 -7.37
CA ARG A 74 9.45 -7.24 -7.86
C ARG A 74 7.95 -6.88 -7.86
N THR A 75 7.57 -5.80 -7.18
CA THR A 75 6.17 -5.39 -6.99
C THR A 75 5.70 -4.50 -8.13
N ARG A 76 4.53 -4.80 -8.71
CA ARG A 76 3.85 -3.92 -9.66
C ARG A 76 2.91 -2.95 -8.95
N ILE A 77 2.07 -3.43 -8.05
CA ILE A 77 1.10 -2.63 -7.29
C ILE A 77 1.11 -2.99 -5.82
N VAL A 78 0.76 -2.04 -4.96
CA VAL A 78 0.56 -2.26 -3.53
C VAL A 78 -0.93 -2.16 -3.22
N CYS A 79 -1.50 -3.24 -2.68
CA CYS A 79 -2.90 -3.30 -2.27
C CYS A 79 -3.02 -3.26 -0.75
N THR A 80 -3.75 -2.28 -0.20
CA THR A 80 -3.92 -2.12 1.26
C THR A 80 -5.39 -1.93 1.63
N PRO A 81 -6.24 -2.99 1.56
CA PRO A 81 -7.65 -2.91 1.87
C PRO A 81 -7.89 -2.87 3.38
N ILE A 82 -7.58 -1.76 4.01
CA ILE A 82 -7.75 -1.55 5.46
C ILE A 82 -9.17 -1.11 5.75
N PHE A 83 -9.87 -1.81 6.64
CA PHE A 83 -11.28 -1.56 7.01
C PHE A 83 -11.44 -0.98 8.40
N SER A 84 -10.38 -0.96 9.21
CA SER A 84 -10.40 -0.43 10.58
C SER A 84 -8.99 -0.06 11.04
N GLY A 85 -8.89 0.59 12.19
CA GLY A 85 -7.63 0.97 12.81
C GLY A 85 -7.26 2.43 12.53
N GLY A 86 -6.46 2.99 13.43
CA GLY A 86 -5.96 4.36 13.39
C GLY A 86 -4.45 4.42 13.11
N GLY A 87 -3.92 5.63 13.18
CA GLY A 87 -2.49 5.91 13.06
C GLY A 87 -2.01 6.24 11.65
N THR A 88 -0.74 6.59 11.55
CA THR A 88 -0.10 6.98 10.28
C THR A 88 -0.09 5.80 9.31
N ARG A 89 -0.53 6.04 8.10
CA ARG A 89 -0.59 5.04 7.02
C ARG A 89 0.79 4.82 6.37
N ILE A 90 1.78 4.42 7.17
CA ILE A 90 3.19 4.29 6.76
C ILE A 90 3.33 3.45 5.49
N LYS A 91 2.60 2.35 5.36
CA LYS A 91 2.67 1.48 4.19
C LYS A 91 2.26 2.16 2.87
N ILE A 92 1.36 3.16 2.92
CA ILE A 92 0.99 3.96 1.75
C ILE A 92 2.11 4.95 1.41
N ILE A 93 2.65 5.64 2.42
CA ILE A 93 3.76 6.58 2.26
C ILE A 93 5.00 5.85 1.72
N GLU A 94 5.29 4.68 2.25
CA GLU A 94 6.40 3.83 1.83
C GLU A 94 6.23 3.36 0.38
N ALA A 95 5.06 2.80 0.02
CA ALA A 95 4.77 2.38 -1.35
C ALA A 95 4.88 3.57 -2.34
N ALA A 96 4.39 4.75 -1.94
CA ALA A 96 4.52 5.97 -2.72
C ALA A 96 5.99 6.40 -2.89
N ALA A 97 6.83 6.29 -1.85
CA ALA A 97 8.26 6.58 -1.94
C ALA A 97 8.98 5.66 -2.93
N TYR A 98 8.52 4.42 -3.08
CA TYR A 98 8.99 3.48 -4.11
C TYR A 98 8.33 3.66 -5.48
N ALA A 99 7.57 4.74 -5.68
CA ALA A 99 6.83 5.00 -6.91
C ALA A 99 5.90 3.85 -7.33
N LYS A 100 5.32 3.14 -6.36
CA LYS A 100 4.36 2.08 -6.65
C LYS A 100 2.93 2.63 -6.65
N PRO A 101 2.10 2.25 -7.62
CA PRO A 101 0.68 2.56 -7.56
C PRO A 101 0.05 1.85 -6.37
N ILE A 102 -0.86 2.56 -5.70
CA ILE A 102 -1.49 2.11 -4.47
C ILE A 102 -2.97 1.94 -4.72
N LEU A 103 -3.49 0.78 -4.35
CA LEU A 103 -4.92 0.50 -4.30
C LEU A 103 -5.32 0.27 -2.85
N THR A 104 -6.25 1.07 -2.36
CA THR A 104 -6.66 1.06 -0.94
C THR A 104 -8.16 1.29 -0.77
N THR A 105 -8.63 1.27 0.47
CA THR A 105 -9.98 1.67 0.88
C THR A 105 -10.00 3.13 1.36
N SER A 106 -11.17 3.72 1.52
CA SER A 106 -11.32 5.05 2.12
C SER A 106 -10.70 5.12 3.51
N ILE A 107 -10.92 4.10 4.35
CA ILE A 107 -10.29 4.00 5.68
C ILE A 107 -8.77 3.82 5.56
N GLY A 108 -8.31 3.06 4.58
CA GLY A 108 -6.89 2.89 4.32
C GLY A 108 -6.18 4.19 3.94
N ALA A 109 -6.85 5.09 3.22
CA ALA A 109 -6.34 6.40 2.79
C ALA A 109 -6.55 7.51 3.83
N GLU A 110 -7.26 7.24 4.92
CA GLU A 110 -7.60 8.26 5.92
C GLU A 110 -6.36 8.98 6.46
N GLY A 111 -6.41 10.32 6.51
CA GLY A 111 -5.31 11.16 6.98
C GLY A 111 -4.19 11.39 5.96
N ILE A 112 -4.29 10.85 4.74
CA ILE A 112 -3.37 11.15 3.64
C ILE A 112 -4.12 11.97 2.60
N PRO A 113 -3.71 13.20 2.29
CA PRO A 113 -4.44 14.08 1.35
C PRO A 113 -4.14 13.75 -0.12
N MET A 114 -3.95 12.49 -0.45
CA MET A 114 -3.88 11.96 -1.81
C MET A 114 -5.29 11.77 -2.38
N GLN A 115 -5.45 11.95 -3.68
CA GLN A 115 -6.74 11.91 -4.36
C GLN A 115 -6.90 10.65 -5.19
N HIS A 116 -8.11 10.08 -5.14
CA HIS A 116 -8.49 8.96 -6.00
C HIS A 116 -8.28 9.27 -7.49
N GLY A 117 -7.63 8.34 -8.21
CA GLY A 117 -7.32 8.47 -9.63
C GLY A 117 -6.15 9.41 -9.95
N GLN A 118 -5.55 10.06 -8.95
CA GLN A 118 -4.38 10.92 -9.13
C GLN A 118 -3.11 10.28 -8.57
N GLU A 119 -3.01 10.11 -7.25
CA GLU A 119 -1.86 9.52 -6.57
C GLU A 119 -2.11 8.07 -6.14
N LEU A 120 -3.37 7.69 -5.95
CA LEU A 120 -3.77 6.34 -5.56
C LEU A 120 -5.18 6.02 -6.08
N MET A 121 -5.58 4.74 -5.96
CA MET A 121 -6.93 4.29 -6.24
C MET A 121 -7.64 3.92 -4.93
N ILE A 122 -8.87 4.41 -4.74
CA ILE A 122 -9.69 4.14 -3.54
C ILE A 122 -10.96 3.38 -3.96
N HIS A 123 -11.15 2.19 -3.41
CA HIS A 123 -12.36 1.40 -3.61
C HIS A 123 -12.71 0.63 -2.34
N ASP A 124 -13.94 0.78 -1.84
CA ASP A 124 -14.40 0.13 -0.61
C ASP A 124 -15.16 -1.18 -0.89
N ASN A 125 -15.64 -1.34 -2.10
CA ASN A 125 -16.45 -2.50 -2.49
C ASN A 125 -15.57 -3.54 -3.18
N GLN A 126 -15.83 -4.82 -2.85
CA GLN A 126 -15.05 -5.96 -3.31
C GLN A 126 -14.89 -5.99 -4.83
N ARG A 127 -15.99 -5.81 -5.59
CA ARG A 127 -15.98 -5.90 -7.03
C ARG A 127 -15.11 -4.80 -7.64
N ASN A 128 -15.32 -3.55 -7.22
CA ASN A 128 -14.57 -2.41 -7.73
C ASN A 128 -13.09 -2.51 -7.35
N PHE A 129 -12.78 -3.03 -6.16
CA PHE A 129 -11.39 -3.26 -5.72
C PHE A 129 -10.70 -4.31 -6.62
N ALA A 130 -11.36 -5.42 -6.90
CA ALA A 130 -10.82 -6.46 -7.78
C ALA A 130 -10.66 -5.96 -9.23
N ASP A 131 -11.65 -5.23 -9.75
CA ASP A 131 -11.59 -4.66 -11.10
C ASP A 131 -10.46 -3.62 -11.23
N ALA A 132 -10.27 -2.76 -10.21
CA ALA A 132 -9.16 -1.81 -10.17
C ALA A 132 -7.80 -2.52 -10.06
N CYS A 133 -7.70 -3.58 -9.25
CA CYS A 133 -6.51 -4.42 -9.16
C CYS A 133 -6.13 -4.99 -10.53
N LEU A 134 -7.09 -5.58 -11.25
CA LEU A 134 -6.90 -6.12 -12.59
C LEU A 134 -6.53 -5.05 -13.61
N ALA A 135 -7.16 -3.87 -13.56
CA ALA A 135 -6.84 -2.76 -14.45
C ALA A 135 -5.37 -2.31 -14.27
N LEU A 136 -4.93 -2.14 -13.02
CA LEU A 136 -3.54 -1.79 -12.70
C LEU A 136 -2.55 -2.89 -13.11
N LEU A 137 -2.89 -4.16 -12.91
CA LEU A 137 -2.02 -5.27 -13.33
C LEU A 137 -1.87 -5.35 -14.86
N LYS A 138 -2.89 -4.94 -15.63
CA LYS A 138 -2.89 -4.96 -17.10
C LYS A 138 -2.23 -3.73 -17.72
N ASP A 139 -2.35 -2.57 -17.08
CA ASP A 139 -1.88 -1.29 -17.63
C ASP A 139 -0.63 -0.78 -16.90
N PHE A 140 0.54 -1.08 -17.47
CA PHE A 140 1.83 -0.61 -16.94
C PHE A 140 1.98 0.91 -17.00
N SER A 141 1.42 1.56 -18.02
CA SER A 141 1.49 3.03 -18.17
C SER A 141 0.70 3.73 -17.06
N LEU A 142 -0.50 3.24 -16.75
CA LEU A 142 -1.30 3.73 -15.63
C LEU A 142 -0.56 3.53 -14.29
N CYS A 143 0.08 2.37 -14.09
CA CYS A 143 0.91 2.12 -12.91
C CYS A 143 2.03 3.15 -12.76
N GLN A 144 2.77 3.43 -13.84
CA GLN A 144 3.84 4.42 -13.81
C GLN A 144 3.32 5.83 -13.50
N GLN A 145 2.20 6.23 -14.10
CA GLN A 145 1.61 7.55 -13.88
C GLN A 145 1.20 7.74 -12.42
N LEU A 146 0.44 6.79 -11.86
CA LEU A 146 -0.01 6.84 -10.46
C LEU A 146 1.18 6.80 -9.49
N GLY A 147 2.11 5.86 -9.69
CA GLY A 147 3.29 5.71 -8.84
C GLY A 147 4.19 6.95 -8.84
N ASN A 148 4.43 7.55 -10.00
CA ASN A 148 5.22 8.77 -10.10
C ASN A 148 4.55 9.97 -9.42
N ARG A 149 3.22 10.11 -9.56
CA ARG A 149 2.46 11.16 -8.85
C ARG A 149 2.49 10.93 -7.34
N ALA A 150 2.27 9.70 -6.89
CA ALA A 150 2.35 9.33 -5.47
C ALA A 150 3.75 9.65 -4.89
N ARG A 151 4.83 9.30 -5.60
CA ARG A 151 6.19 9.61 -5.17
C ARG A 151 6.44 11.13 -5.09
N LYS A 152 6.02 11.88 -6.11
CA LYS A 152 6.13 13.35 -6.07
C LYS A 152 5.42 13.92 -4.86
N PHE A 153 4.22 13.42 -4.58
CA PHE A 153 3.43 13.84 -3.42
C PHE A 153 4.18 13.60 -2.11
N VAL A 154 4.71 12.40 -1.86
CA VAL A 154 5.39 12.12 -0.58
C VAL A 154 6.71 12.88 -0.45
N ILE A 155 7.44 13.14 -1.52
CA ILE A 155 8.63 14.00 -1.49
C ILE A 155 8.25 15.44 -1.10
N GLU A 156 7.11 15.92 -1.55
CA GLU A 156 6.64 17.27 -1.24
C GLU A 156 6.13 17.39 0.20
N TYR A 157 5.30 16.45 0.66
CA TYR A 157 4.56 16.56 1.93
C TYR A 157 5.19 15.82 3.11
N TYR A 158 6.00 14.78 2.86
CA TYR A 158 6.55 13.91 3.90
C TYR A 158 8.08 13.94 3.99
N ASP A 159 8.76 14.83 3.23
CA ASP A 159 10.22 15.01 3.39
C ASP A 159 10.54 15.50 4.81
N ARG A 160 11.30 14.67 5.53
CA ARG A 160 11.67 14.94 6.93
C ARG A 160 12.39 16.27 7.10
N LYS A 161 13.29 16.62 6.15
CA LYS A 161 14.08 17.86 6.25
C LYS A 161 13.18 19.08 6.13
N LYS A 162 12.28 19.09 5.14
CA LYS A 162 11.31 20.18 4.93
C LYS A 162 10.38 20.33 6.14
N ASN A 163 9.85 19.22 6.67
CA ASN A 163 8.96 19.26 7.82
C ASN A 163 9.63 19.74 9.08
N VAL A 164 10.90 19.36 9.34
CA VAL A 164 11.68 19.87 10.47
C VAL A 164 11.91 21.38 10.37
N GLU A 165 12.25 21.88 9.18
CA GLU A 165 12.44 23.34 9.00
C GLU A 165 11.12 24.12 9.13
N LEU A 166 10.00 23.57 8.64
CA LEU A 166 8.69 24.16 8.84
C LEU A 166 8.33 24.27 10.34
N ILE A 167 8.52 23.18 11.09
CA ILE A 167 8.25 23.14 12.53
C ILE A 167 9.14 24.14 13.27
N LYS A 168 10.44 24.20 12.97
CA LYS A 168 11.35 25.20 13.56
C LYS A 168 10.88 26.63 13.28
N GLY A 169 10.42 26.90 12.05
CA GLY A 169 9.87 28.20 11.65
C GLY A 169 8.64 28.58 12.48
N LEU A 170 7.70 27.64 12.66
CA LEU A 170 6.50 27.86 13.48
C LEU A 170 6.84 28.14 14.96
N PHE A 171 7.78 27.39 15.53
CA PHE A 171 8.23 27.64 16.91
C PHE A 171 8.87 28.97 17.07
N ARG A 172 9.73 29.43 16.15
CA ARG A 172 10.36 30.75 16.18
C ARG A 172 9.33 31.88 16.06
N ALA A 173 8.38 31.75 15.13
CA ALA A 173 7.30 32.71 14.96
C ALA A 173 6.40 32.81 16.21
N GLY A 174 6.06 31.68 16.83
CA GLY A 174 5.25 31.62 18.05
C GLY A 174 5.95 32.16 19.29
N MET A 175 7.28 32.14 19.33
CA MET A 175 8.08 32.69 20.44
C MET A 175 8.54 34.14 20.23
N GLY A 176 8.12 34.82 19.14
CA GLY A 176 8.50 36.20 18.86
C GLY A 176 9.98 36.38 18.55
N VAL A 177 10.71 35.34 18.17
CA VAL A 177 12.13 35.45 17.80
C VAL A 177 12.20 35.97 16.36
N PRO A 178 12.88 37.11 16.07
CA PRO A 178 13.00 37.62 14.69
C PRO A 178 13.69 36.63 13.76
N LEU A 179 13.29 36.64 12.50
CA LEU A 179 13.91 35.87 11.41
C LEU A 179 15.36 36.29 11.17
#